data_d82a3aa832c16ca3dbe7856be17e163c
#
_entry.id   d82a3aa832c16ca3dbe7856be17e163c
#
_cell.length_a   1.000
_cell.length_b   1.000
_cell.length_c   1.000
_cell.angle_alpha   90.00
_cell.angle_beta   90.00
_cell.angle_gamma   90.00
#
_symmetry.space_group_name_H-M   'P 1'
#
loop_
_entity.id
_entity.type
_entity.pdbx_description
1 polymer ?
#
loop_
_entity_poly.entity_id
_entity_poly.type
_entity_poly.pdbx_seq_one_letter_code
_entity_poly.pdbx_strand_id
1 'polypeptide(L)'
;MNYALIRYGVNQADLEENRALVEKVFEALGEAAPPTVRYLVLELDDGSFVHIVGQDGDSSALTGLAAFKEFTENHAQRRSTPAMRSPVKVIGNYRMLADQKAG
;
A
#
# COMPACT_ATOMS: atom_id res chain seq x y z
N MET A 1 9.32 -5.65 -13.76
CA MET A 1 8.39 -5.03 -12.82
C MET A 1 9.12 -3.95 -12.06
N ASN A 2 8.52 -2.79 -11.93
CA ASN A 2 9.09 -1.66 -11.20
C ASN A 2 8.50 -1.63 -9.80
N TYR A 3 9.37 -1.46 -8.80
CA TYR A 3 8.94 -1.39 -7.40
C TYR A 3 9.21 -0.01 -6.83
N ALA A 4 8.31 0.42 -5.96
CA ALA A 4 8.46 1.67 -5.21
C ALA A 4 8.09 1.44 -3.77
N LEU A 5 8.74 2.19 -2.88
CA LEU A 5 8.42 2.21 -1.46
C LEU A 5 7.88 3.59 -1.10
N ILE A 6 6.76 3.61 -0.39
CA ILE A 6 6.15 4.84 0.11
C ILE A 6 6.05 4.70 1.64
N ARG A 7 6.53 5.72 2.36
CA ARG A 7 6.48 5.74 3.82
C ARG A 7 5.87 7.03 4.31
N TYR A 8 5.01 6.94 5.30
CA TYR A 8 4.41 8.11 5.95
C TYR A 8 3.98 7.76 7.37
N GLY A 9 3.92 8.78 8.23
CA GLY A 9 3.34 8.63 9.55
C GLY A 9 1.87 9.01 9.51
N VAL A 10 1.08 8.46 10.42
CA VAL A 10 -0.35 8.73 10.54
C VAL A 10 -0.65 9.30 11.91
N ASN A 11 -1.55 10.27 11.98
CA ASN A 11 -2.02 10.82 13.24
C ASN A 11 -2.62 9.71 14.08
N GLN A 12 -2.33 9.69 15.36
CA GLN A 12 -2.79 8.61 16.23
C GLN A 12 -4.31 8.46 16.21
N ALA A 13 -5.05 9.55 16.11
CA ALA A 13 -6.50 9.51 16.04
C ALA A 13 -7.02 8.89 14.74
N ASP A 14 -6.18 8.81 13.70
CA ASP A 14 -6.57 8.34 12.37
C ASP A 14 -6.03 6.95 12.03
N LEU A 15 -5.33 6.29 12.96
CA LEU A 15 -4.71 5.00 12.68
C LEU A 15 -5.72 3.94 12.26
N GLU A 16 -6.82 3.82 12.98
CA GLU A 16 -7.84 2.81 12.66
C GLU A 16 -8.48 3.08 11.31
N GLU A 17 -8.78 4.34 11.01
CA GLU A 17 -9.35 4.71 9.73
C GLU A 17 -8.40 4.40 8.59
N ASN A 18 -7.12 4.76 8.75
CA ASN A 18 -6.13 4.48 7.72
C ASN A 18 -5.99 2.98 7.46
N ARG A 19 -5.96 2.18 8.52
CA ARG A 19 -5.89 0.73 8.43
C ARG A 19 -7.10 0.16 7.70
N ALA A 20 -8.30 0.63 8.05
CA ALA A 20 -9.53 0.17 7.42
C ALA A 20 -9.57 0.51 5.93
N LEU A 21 -9.10 1.69 5.55
CA LEU A 21 -9.04 2.08 4.14
C LEU A 21 -8.04 1.24 3.37
N VAL A 22 -6.90 0.90 3.97
CA VAL A 22 -5.92 -0.02 3.36
C VAL A 22 -6.55 -1.39 3.16
N GLU A 23 -7.26 -1.90 4.17
CA GLU A 23 -7.89 -3.21 4.07
C GLU A 23 -8.92 -3.27 2.93
N LYS A 24 -9.67 -2.20 2.71
CA LYS A 24 -10.61 -2.11 1.58
C LYS A 24 -9.88 -2.18 0.24
N VAL A 25 -8.71 -1.59 0.13
CA VAL A 25 -7.91 -1.68 -1.09
C VAL A 25 -7.55 -3.14 -1.37
N PHE A 26 -7.15 -3.88 -0.34
CA PHE A 26 -6.79 -5.28 -0.52
C PHE A 26 -8.00 -6.17 -0.84
N GLU A 27 -9.17 -5.87 -0.30
CA GLU A 27 -10.39 -6.56 -0.71
C GLU A 27 -10.66 -6.35 -2.20
N ALA A 28 -10.54 -5.11 -2.65
CA ALA A 28 -10.77 -4.78 -4.07
C ALA A 28 -9.73 -5.46 -4.96
N LEU A 29 -8.47 -5.51 -4.53
CA LEU A 29 -7.42 -6.21 -5.27
C LEU A 29 -7.69 -7.71 -5.35
N GLY A 30 -8.17 -8.30 -4.27
CA GLY A 30 -8.53 -9.72 -4.27
C GLY A 30 -9.63 -10.04 -5.26
N GLU A 31 -10.61 -9.14 -5.40
CA GLU A 31 -11.72 -9.32 -6.35
C GLU A 31 -11.28 -9.09 -7.80
N ALA A 32 -10.54 -8.01 -8.03
CA ALA A 32 -10.10 -7.64 -9.39
C ALA A 32 -8.96 -8.52 -9.88
N ALA A 33 -8.12 -9.01 -8.96
CA ALA A 33 -6.98 -9.88 -9.24
C ALA A 33 -6.11 -9.40 -10.41
N PRO A 34 -5.67 -8.13 -10.45
CA PRO A 34 -4.90 -7.62 -11.59
C PRO A 34 -3.53 -8.29 -11.63
N PRO A 35 -3.15 -8.93 -12.76
CA PRO A 35 -1.87 -9.65 -12.82
C PRO A 35 -0.65 -8.74 -12.87
N THR A 36 -0.85 -7.44 -13.09
CA THR A 36 0.24 -6.47 -13.24
C THR A 36 0.61 -5.78 -11.92
N VAL A 37 -0.07 -6.11 -10.82
CA VAL A 37 0.12 -5.43 -9.53
C VAL A 37 0.59 -6.40 -8.47
N ARG A 38 1.60 -5.98 -7.70
CA ARG A 38 2.02 -6.63 -6.46
C ARG A 38 2.03 -5.54 -5.40
N TYR A 39 1.47 -5.85 -4.24
CA TYR A 39 1.28 -4.80 -3.25
C TYR A 39 1.40 -5.38 -1.84
N LEU A 40 2.13 -4.67 -0.99
CA LEU A 40 2.32 -5.03 0.41
C LEU A 40 2.26 -3.76 1.25
N VAL A 41 1.52 -3.79 2.33
CA VAL A 41 1.48 -2.66 3.27
C VAL A 41 1.85 -3.18 4.65
N LEU A 42 2.74 -2.46 5.31
CA LEU A 42 3.20 -2.76 6.66
C LEU A 42 2.83 -1.59 7.57
N GLU A 43 2.35 -1.91 8.75
CA GLU A 43 2.12 -0.93 9.80
C GLU A 43 3.20 -1.12 10.85
N LEU A 44 3.90 -0.03 11.20
CA LEU A 44 4.95 -0.04 12.19
C LEU A 44 4.39 0.34 13.56
N ASP A 45 5.09 -0.06 14.63
CA ASP A 45 4.65 0.23 16.00
C ASP A 45 4.59 1.72 16.32
N ASP A 46 5.34 2.54 15.58
CA ASP A 46 5.36 4.00 15.80
C ASP A 46 4.24 4.74 15.09
N GLY A 47 3.30 4.03 14.47
CA GLY A 47 2.19 4.65 13.76
C GLY A 47 2.52 5.05 12.34
N SER A 48 3.67 4.63 11.80
CA SER A 48 3.97 4.84 10.39
C SER A 48 3.54 3.62 9.56
N PHE A 49 3.36 3.86 8.27
CA PHE A 49 2.99 2.84 7.29
C PHE A 49 4.02 2.82 6.17
N VAL A 50 4.31 1.62 5.69
CA VAL A 50 5.17 1.43 4.54
C VAL A 50 4.39 0.66 3.49
N HIS A 51 4.31 1.21 2.30
CA HIS A 51 3.70 0.58 1.15
C HIS A 51 4.81 0.16 0.20
N ILE A 52 4.79 -1.08 -0.25
CA ILE A 52 5.70 -1.56 -1.28
C ILE A 52 4.82 -1.99 -2.44
N VAL A 53 4.97 -1.34 -3.59
CA VAL A 53 4.14 -1.60 -4.74
C VAL A 53 5.00 -1.96 -5.94
N GLY A 54 4.63 -3.04 -6.61
CA GLY A 54 5.24 -3.46 -7.88
C GLY A 54 4.20 -3.39 -8.98
N GLN A 55 4.58 -2.84 -10.12
CA GLN A 55 3.67 -2.70 -11.25
C GLN A 55 4.39 -2.97 -12.55
N ASP A 56 3.68 -3.63 -13.46
CA ASP A 56 4.09 -3.79 -14.86
C ASP A 56 3.27 -2.81 -15.69
N GLY A 57 3.95 -1.97 -16.48
CA GLY A 57 3.26 -0.98 -17.29
C GLY A 57 2.80 0.21 -16.46
N ASP A 58 1.61 0.74 -16.77
CA ASP A 58 1.08 1.88 -16.06
C ASP A 58 0.42 1.47 -14.75
N SER A 59 0.08 2.43 -13.92
CA SER A 59 -0.48 2.22 -12.58
C SER A 59 -2.00 2.11 -12.54
N SER A 60 -2.67 2.12 -13.70
CA SER A 60 -4.12 2.24 -13.75
C SER A 60 -4.86 1.07 -13.10
N ALA A 61 -4.27 -0.12 -13.09
CA ALA A 61 -4.89 -1.28 -12.46
C ALA A 61 -5.09 -1.09 -10.96
N LEU A 62 -4.21 -0.33 -10.32
CA LEU A 62 -4.32 0.00 -8.89
C LEU A 62 -5.05 1.33 -8.69
N THR A 63 -4.58 2.39 -9.34
CA THR A 63 -5.13 3.73 -9.14
C THR A 63 -6.56 3.88 -9.64
N GLY A 64 -6.99 3.00 -10.54
CA GLY A 64 -8.36 2.99 -11.03
C GLY A 64 -9.38 2.36 -10.09
N LEU A 65 -8.92 1.65 -9.06
CA LEU A 65 -9.84 1.03 -8.10
C LEU A 65 -10.54 2.10 -7.26
N ALA A 66 -11.86 1.96 -7.08
CA ALA A 66 -12.63 2.88 -6.26
C ALA A 66 -12.10 2.92 -4.82
N ALA A 67 -11.73 1.76 -4.27
CA ALA A 67 -11.18 1.69 -2.91
C ALA A 67 -9.86 2.43 -2.80
N PHE A 68 -9.02 2.42 -3.85
CA PHE A 68 -7.77 3.15 -3.84
C PHE A 68 -8.00 4.65 -3.90
N LYS A 69 -8.97 5.09 -4.67
CA LYS A 69 -9.36 6.50 -4.72
C LYS A 69 -9.88 6.96 -3.37
N GLU A 70 -10.70 6.14 -2.71
CA GLU A 70 -11.19 6.43 -1.36
C GLU A 70 -10.04 6.53 -0.36
N PHE A 71 -9.06 5.64 -0.46
CA PHE A 71 -7.88 5.68 0.40
C PHE A 71 -7.08 6.96 0.21
N THR A 72 -6.87 7.40 -1.03
CA THR A 72 -6.08 8.60 -1.31
C THR A 72 -6.82 9.89 -1.02
N GLU A 73 -8.15 9.86 -1.02
CA GLU A 73 -8.96 11.00 -0.63
C GLU A 73 -8.71 11.31 0.84
N ASN A 74 -8.39 12.56 1.14
CA ASN A 74 -8.08 13.03 2.49
C ASN A 74 -6.84 12.35 3.11
N HIS A 75 -6.01 11.67 2.32
CA HIS A 75 -4.81 11.02 2.82
C HIS A 75 -3.88 12.01 3.52
N ALA A 76 -3.71 13.19 2.94
CA ALA A 76 -2.85 14.22 3.52
C ALA A 76 -3.32 14.65 4.91
N GLN A 77 -4.62 14.64 5.15
CA GLN A 77 -5.19 15.03 6.45
C GLN A 77 -4.94 13.99 7.53
N ARG A 78 -4.78 12.73 7.17
CA ARG A 78 -4.49 11.67 8.13
C ARG A 78 -3.01 11.58 8.47
N ARG A 79 -2.13 12.15 7.66
CA ARG A 79 -0.69 12.02 7.85
C ARG A 79 -0.17 12.94 8.93
N SER A 80 0.71 12.41 9.77
CA SER A 80 1.50 13.21 10.71
C SER A 80 2.80 13.68 10.10
N THR A 81 3.30 12.99 9.05
CA THR A 81 4.49 13.36 8.32
C THR A 81 4.23 13.27 6.82
N PRO A 82 4.99 14.03 6.00
CA PRO A 82 4.83 13.92 4.54
C PRO A 82 5.13 12.51 4.04
N ALA A 83 4.45 12.11 2.96
CA ALA A 83 4.74 10.85 2.32
C ALA A 83 6.09 10.95 1.57
N MET A 84 6.94 9.97 1.81
CA MET A 84 8.21 9.83 1.10
C MET A 84 8.09 8.68 0.13
N ARG A 85 8.49 8.90 -1.12
CA ARG A 85 8.43 7.87 -2.15
C ARG A 85 9.82 7.66 -2.73
N SER A 86 10.21 6.40 -2.90
CA SER A 86 11.48 6.06 -3.50
C SER A 86 11.32 4.85 -4.40
N PRO A 87 11.90 4.86 -5.60
CA PRO A 87 12.04 3.62 -6.33
C PRO A 87 12.98 2.69 -5.58
N VAL A 88 12.71 1.41 -5.62
CA VAL A 88 13.53 0.42 -4.92
C VAL A 88 13.92 -0.70 -5.87
N LYS A 89 15.04 -1.33 -5.54
CA LYS A 89 15.56 -2.48 -6.28
C LYS A 89 15.59 -3.66 -5.33
N VAL A 90 14.94 -4.75 -5.72
CA VAL A 90 15.00 -5.99 -4.93
C VAL A 90 16.34 -6.65 -5.19
N ILE A 91 17.18 -6.77 -4.17
CA ILE A 91 18.48 -7.42 -4.30
C ILE A 91 18.47 -8.85 -3.78
N GLY A 92 17.39 -9.27 -3.14
CA GLY A 92 17.25 -10.62 -2.63
C GLY A 92 15.83 -10.87 -2.18
N ASN A 93 15.38 -12.11 -2.30
CA ASN A 93 14.08 -12.52 -1.81
C ASN A 93 14.16 -14.00 -1.47
N TYR A 94 13.85 -14.33 -0.22
CA TYR A 94 13.76 -15.73 0.20
C TYR A 94 12.39 -15.93 0.86
N ARG A 95 11.45 -16.46 0.12
CA ARG A 95 10.12 -16.88 0.59
C ARG A 95 9.36 -15.80 1.36
N MET A 96 9.60 -14.54 1.03
CA MET A 96 8.98 -13.41 1.73
C MET A 96 7.48 -13.42 1.50
N LEU A 97 6.70 -13.71 2.52
CA LEU A 97 5.25 -13.77 2.53
C LEU A 97 4.63 -14.75 1.55
N ALA A 98 5.43 -15.65 0.97
CA ALA A 98 4.94 -16.57 -0.06
C ALA A 98 3.87 -17.53 0.46
N ASP A 99 3.96 -17.92 1.73
CA ASP A 99 3.06 -18.89 2.35
C ASP A 99 1.97 -18.25 3.20
N GLN A 100 1.94 -16.91 3.28
CA GLN A 100 0.95 -16.21 4.08
C GLN A 100 -0.29 -15.92 3.26
N LYS A 101 -1.44 -16.15 3.87
CA LYS A 101 -2.70 -15.74 3.30
C LYS A 101 -2.92 -14.28 3.64
N ALA A 102 -3.41 -13.51 2.67
CA ALA A 102 -3.86 -12.16 2.91
C ALA A 102 -5.02 -12.22 3.89
N GLY A 103 -4.91 -11.47 4.96
CA GLY A 103 -5.93 -11.62 5.90
C GLY A 103 -6.18 -10.74 6.91
#